data_d94d730e1171770c221a38bb58f21c3a
#
_entry.id   d94d730e1171770c221a38bb58f21c3a
#
_cell.length_a   1.000
_cell.length_b   1.000
_cell.length_c   1.000
_cell.angle_alpha   90.00
_cell.angle_beta   90.00
_cell.angle_gamma   90.00
#
_symmetry.space_group_name_H-M   'P 1'
#
loop_
_entity.id
_entity.type
_entity.pdbx_description
1 polymer ?
#
loop_
_entity_poly.entity_id
_entity_poly.type
_entity_poly.pdbx_seq_one_letter_code
_entity_poly.pdbx_strand_id
1 'polypeptide(L)'
;LSETLEARDRSLPPLRRLAAGLNSDGALYLALLLLVWGLTVPMRSLWQDDTLLLRLARNFQGHGFMAALTPVGAPLRRLYTLPFRLALATPQPIWTLHLVFGLTWLGQALAAGWIARLLVPGQQLTRFLAICLTLTATSDYLTGNLTSLGYNLAALMLLLAVGCSLRYLVGGRAGWIALACAAVAVSIWTLDIAIPALPFVPLLLLWRSGLQAWRRILLVLSALGLTLAPTIPIEWRFLHDASGYAAVAMQPMRLATRLHRTASLGYENFAPWRWAFAHPVWYPRPPAAIPLWAMGLGAAVAAAWFAFRARQAQNPEPPEPTTRTLLLAGIFGAMALIANAAYAGLQMAEIHYRTHILSRTWASLAVAVLAGWSVQKWPRFRAGFLLVPALFVGLGVWGGLERQDLWVSTWRLHQRELLSIVTSAPALTPGTGIILRSGPTPELYLATEADYLAQSWLVLLYDDPAIHGLRMAPDRGTGCRATPEGLDCWHEQKAECFAAGTCAADRFPYEKLVILDFDDRKGTWRLVANPQGDSLLGGSGAALAGYRPAGRILKRPLTPRQRALLLQ
;
A
#
# COMPACT_ATOMS: atom_id res chain seq x y z
N LEU A 1 -19.23 -11.18 -41.55
CA LEU A 1 -18.02 -10.33 -41.33
C LEU A 1 -17.45 -10.51 -39.92
N SER A 2 -18.26 -10.74 -38.87
CA SER A 2 -17.79 -11.02 -37.49
C SER A 2 -17.11 -12.38 -37.35
N GLU A 3 -17.65 -13.43 -37.96
CA GLU A 3 -17.08 -14.77 -37.94
C GLU A 3 -15.76 -14.89 -38.71
N THR A 4 -15.59 -14.14 -39.80
CA THR A 4 -14.34 -14.11 -40.55
C THR A 4 -13.23 -13.37 -39.86
N LEU A 5 -13.52 -12.35 -39.04
CA LEU A 5 -12.56 -11.67 -38.19
C LEU A 5 -12.11 -12.53 -37.00
N GLU A 6 -13.04 -13.25 -36.34
CA GLU A 6 -12.69 -14.20 -35.27
C GLU A 6 -11.86 -15.40 -35.77
N ALA A 7 -12.14 -15.90 -36.95
CA ALA A 7 -11.37 -16.99 -37.55
C ALA A 7 -9.93 -16.55 -37.92
N ARG A 8 -9.76 -15.31 -38.39
CA ARG A 8 -8.45 -14.73 -38.72
C ARG A 8 -7.59 -14.48 -37.48
N ASP A 9 -8.22 -14.14 -36.37
CA ASP A 9 -7.52 -13.90 -35.08
C ASP A 9 -7.04 -15.22 -34.43
N ARG A 10 -7.71 -16.34 -34.72
CA ARG A 10 -7.31 -17.69 -34.23
C ARG A 10 -6.08 -18.26 -34.95
N SER A 11 -5.74 -17.75 -36.12
CA SER A 11 -4.59 -18.22 -36.91
C SER A 11 -3.26 -17.55 -36.58
N LEU A 12 -3.26 -16.47 -35.78
CA LEU A 12 -2.03 -15.77 -35.40
C LEU A 12 -1.32 -16.49 -34.23
N PRO A 13 0.01 -16.61 -34.24
CA PRO A 13 0.76 -17.14 -33.12
C PRO A 13 0.48 -16.33 -31.83
N PRO A 14 0.48 -16.96 -30.65
CA PRO A 14 0.04 -16.34 -29.39
C PRO A 14 0.74 -15.01 -29.07
N LEU A 15 2.00 -14.84 -29.43
CA LEU A 15 2.74 -13.58 -29.28
C LEU A 15 2.23 -12.47 -30.21
N ARG A 16 1.81 -12.79 -31.43
CA ARG A 16 1.21 -11.80 -32.35
C ARG A 16 -0.21 -11.41 -31.93
N ARG A 17 -0.97 -12.32 -31.31
CA ARG A 17 -2.27 -11.98 -30.70
C ARG A 17 -2.11 -11.08 -29.47
N LEU A 18 -1.07 -11.31 -28.65
CA LEU A 18 -0.71 -10.43 -27.56
C LEU A 18 -0.26 -9.05 -28.06
N ALA A 19 0.57 -9.01 -29.11
CA ALA A 19 1.02 -7.77 -29.72
C ALA A 19 -0.11 -7.02 -30.44
N ALA A 20 -1.04 -7.72 -31.10
CA ALA A 20 -2.23 -7.10 -31.71
C ALA A 20 -3.25 -6.63 -30.66
N GLY A 21 -3.35 -7.29 -29.52
CA GLY A 21 -4.19 -6.88 -28.38
C GLY A 21 -3.57 -5.78 -27.51
N LEU A 22 -2.26 -5.56 -27.58
CA LEU A 22 -1.54 -4.40 -27.03
C LEU A 22 -1.72 -3.13 -27.88
N ASN A 23 -2.43 -3.21 -29.01
CA ASN A 23 -2.79 -2.07 -29.85
C ASN A 23 -3.53 -1.00 -29.04
N SER A 24 -2.97 0.18 -28.96
CA SER A 24 -3.53 1.43 -28.45
C SER A 24 -4.03 1.43 -26.96
N ASP A 25 -4.88 0.48 -26.53
CA ASP A 25 -5.40 0.45 -25.16
C ASP A 25 -4.36 -0.02 -24.14
N GLY A 26 -3.61 -1.06 -24.46
CA GLY A 26 -2.53 -1.55 -23.61
C GLY A 26 -1.43 -0.49 -23.43
N ALA A 27 -1.10 0.24 -24.48
CA ALA A 27 -0.16 1.35 -24.40
C ALA A 27 -0.69 2.49 -23.52
N LEU A 28 -1.99 2.82 -23.62
CA LEU A 28 -2.62 3.80 -22.74
C LEU A 28 -2.62 3.35 -21.28
N TYR A 29 -2.98 2.09 -21.00
CA TYR A 29 -2.97 1.57 -19.63
C TYR A 29 -1.58 1.62 -19.02
N LEU A 30 -0.56 1.25 -19.80
CA LEU A 30 0.83 1.35 -19.36
C LEU A 30 1.24 2.81 -19.13
N ALA A 31 0.87 3.73 -20.03
CA ALA A 31 1.15 5.16 -19.89
C ALA A 31 0.48 5.74 -18.62
N LEU A 32 -0.78 5.40 -18.37
CA LEU A 32 -1.49 5.83 -17.15
C LEU A 32 -0.79 5.27 -15.89
N LEU A 33 -0.40 4.00 -15.89
CA LEU A 33 0.32 3.40 -14.77
C LEU A 33 1.66 4.10 -14.54
N LEU A 34 2.43 4.40 -15.61
CA LEU A 34 3.69 5.11 -15.51
C LEU A 34 3.50 6.53 -14.96
N LEU A 35 2.49 7.26 -15.46
CA LEU A 35 2.19 8.62 -14.98
C LEU A 35 1.77 8.67 -13.53
N VAL A 36 1.04 7.68 -13.05
CA VAL A 36 0.53 7.66 -11.66
C VAL A 36 1.55 7.12 -10.67
N TRP A 37 2.46 6.23 -11.12
CA TRP A 37 3.34 5.52 -10.21
C TRP A 37 4.73 5.22 -10.78
N GLY A 38 4.86 4.89 -12.06
CA GLY A 38 6.05 4.26 -12.62
C GLY A 38 7.30 5.14 -12.68
N LEU A 39 7.17 6.47 -12.58
CA LEU A 39 8.30 7.40 -12.63
C LEU A 39 9.20 7.31 -11.38
N THR A 40 8.68 6.77 -10.27
CA THR A 40 9.48 6.56 -9.04
C THR A 40 10.31 5.28 -9.07
N VAL A 41 10.00 4.33 -9.96
CA VAL A 41 10.68 3.03 -10.03
C VAL A 41 12.20 3.16 -10.19
N PRO A 42 12.73 4.06 -11.03
CA PRO A 42 14.17 4.25 -11.16
C PRO A 42 14.85 4.73 -9.87
N MET A 43 14.10 5.42 -9.00
CA MET A 43 14.63 5.97 -7.75
C MET A 43 14.80 4.92 -6.65
N ARG A 44 14.25 3.70 -6.81
CA ARG A 44 14.37 2.58 -5.86
C ARG A 44 14.09 2.99 -4.42
N SER A 45 13.14 3.90 -4.23
CA SER A 45 12.81 4.46 -2.93
C SER A 45 12.26 3.40 -1.98
N LEU A 46 12.74 3.44 -0.75
CA LEU A 46 12.15 2.74 0.38
C LEU A 46 11.57 3.77 1.33
N TRP A 47 10.40 3.49 1.84
CA TRP A 47 9.72 4.41 2.72
C TRP A 47 9.22 3.73 3.99
N GLN A 48 9.29 4.45 5.13
CA GLN A 48 8.68 4.02 6.40
C GLN A 48 8.76 2.50 6.66
N ASP A 49 7.59 1.87 6.80
CA ASP A 49 7.44 0.45 7.09
C ASP A 49 8.03 -0.49 6.02
N ASP A 50 8.40 0.00 4.83
CA ASP A 50 9.07 -0.81 3.80
C ASP A 50 10.35 -1.43 4.36
N THR A 51 11.09 -0.64 5.15
CA THR A 51 12.33 -1.08 5.78
C THR A 51 12.08 -2.09 6.89
N LEU A 52 10.99 -1.90 7.66
CA LEU A 52 10.55 -2.87 8.66
C LEU A 52 10.21 -4.22 8.00
N LEU A 53 9.44 -4.19 6.92
CA LEU A 53 9.04 -5.42 6.20
C LEU A 53 10.23 -6.13 5.56
N LEU A 54 11.19 -5.38 4.99
CA LEU A 54 12.45 -5.94 4.49
C LEU A 54 13.28 -6.56 5.61
N ARG A 55 13.38 -5.90 6.77
CA ARG A 55 14.07 -6.45 7.94
C ARG A 55 13.39 -7.73 8.43
N LEU A 56 12.07 -7.71 8.59
CA LEU A 56 11.31 -8.89 9.01
C LEU A 56 11.47 -10.04 8.01
N ALA A 57 11.35 -9.76 6.71
CA ALA A 57 11.53 -10.75 5.66
C ALA A 57 12.94 -11.36 5.71
N ARG A 58 13.96 -10.56 6.00
CA ARG A 58 15.35 -10.99 6.14
C ARG A 58 15.58 -11.84 7.37
N ASN A 59 15.03 -11.48 8.52
CA ASN A 59 15.18 -12.27 9.75
C ASN A 59 14.69 -13.72 9.58
N PHE A 60 13.81 -13.96 8.62
CA PHE A 60 13.31 -15.30 8.29
C PHE A 60 14.09 -16.00 7.17
N GLN A 61 15.13 -15.37 6.58
CA GLN A 61 15.99 -16.06 5.62
C GLN A 61 16.69 -17.22 6.30
N GLY A 62 16.68 -18.39 5.67
CA GLY A 62 17.28 -19.60 6.22
C GLY A 62 16.37 -20.45 7.13
N HIS A 63 15.21 -19.95 7.56
CA HIS A 63 14.30 -20.66 8.46
C HIS A 63 13.21 -21.51 7.75
N GLY A 64 13.30 -21.69 6.46
CA GLY A 64 12.35 -22.48 5.67
C GLY A 64 11.01 -21.77 5.39
N PHE A 65 10.15 -22.43 4.59
CA PHE A 65 8.89 -21.86 4.11
C PHE A 65 7.90 -21.55 5.24
N MET A 66 7.83 -22.39 6.29
CA MET A 66 6.89 -22.18 7.40
C MET A 66 7.19 -20.91 8.19
N ALA A 67 8.47 -20.57 8.36
CA ALA A 67 8.83 -19.28 8.97
C ALA A 67 8.42 -18.07 8.10
N ALA A 68 8.32 -18.28 6.77
CA ALA A 68 7.79 -17.26 5.86
C ALA A 68 6.33 -16.92 6.12
N LEU A 69 5.59 -17.84 6.72
CA LEU A 69 4.18 -17.69 7.03
C LEU A 69 3.94 -17.17 8.46
N THR A 70 4.97 -16.66 9.13
CA THR A 70 4.81 -16.01 10.44
C THR A 70 3.97 -14.75 10.27
N PRO A 71 2.88 -14.61 11.04
CA PRO A 71 1.99 -13.46 10.90
C PRO A 71 2.66 -12.16 11.34
N VAL A 72 2.30 -11.04 10.70
CA VAL A 72 2.80 -9.71 11.01
C VAL A 72 1.64 -8.81 11.43
N GLY A 73 1.65 -8.40 12.67
CA GLY A 73 0.65 -7.49 13.27
C GLY A 73 -0.71 -8.15 13.55
N ALA A 74 -1.24 -8.98 12.67
CA ALA A 74 -2.49 -9.71 12.86
C ALA A 74 -2.33 -11.17 12.42
N PRO A 75 -3.05 -12.13 13.04
CA PRO A 75 -2.82 -13.56 12.85
C PRO A 75 -3.12 -14.06 11.44
N LEU A 76 -3.97 -13.37 10.67
CA LEU A 76 -4.26 -13.71 9.29
C LEU A 76 -3.24 -13.15 8.29
N ARG A 77 -2.35 -12.24 8.68
CA ARG A 77 -1.35 -11.62 7.80
C ARG A 77 -0.12 -12.50 7.57
N ARG A 78 -0.34 -13.75 7.24
CA ARG A 78 0.74 -14.74 7.05
C ARG A 78 1.43 -14.63 5.69
N LEU A 79 0.73 -14.23 4.65
CA LEU A 79 1.29 -14.04 3.31
C LEU A 79 1.78 -12.60 3.08
N TYR A 80 1.60 -11.71 4.05
CA TYR A 80 1.90 -10.29 3.92
C TYR A 80 3.37 -10.01 3.56
N THR A 81 4.30 -10.72 4.18
CA THR A 81 5.74 -10.56 3.93
C THR A 81 6.29 -11.41 2.79
N LEU A 82 5.47 -12.32 2.24
CA LEU A 82 5.92 -13.25 1.18
C LEU A 82 6.52 -12.55 -0.05
N PRO A 83 5.93 -11.47 -0.61
CA PRO A 83 6.52 -10.74 -1.72
C PRO A 83 7.92 -10.17 -1.40
N PHE A 84 8.11 -9.68 -0.16
CA PHE A 84 9.41 -9.14 0.29
C PHE A 84 10.48 -10.24 0.38
N ARG A 85 10.11 -11.44 0.84
CA ARG A 85 11.03 -12.59 0.89
C ARG A 85 11.40 -13.09 -0.49
N LEU A 86 10.44 -13.18 -1.39
CA LEU A 86 10.70 -13.56 -2.79
C LEU A 86 11.60 -12.53 -3.48
N ALA A 87 11.39 -11.26 -3.21
CA ALA A 87 12.25 -10.19 -3.73
C ALA A 87 13.68 -10.28 -3.19
N LEU A 88 13.88 -10.59 -1.90
CA LEU A 88 15.21 -10.77 -1.30
C LEU A 88 16.00 -11.93 -1.92
N ALA A 89 15.35 -12.89 -2.56
CA ALA A 89 15.99 -13.95 -3.33
C ALA A 89 16.49 -13.48 -4.71
N THR A 90 16.16 -12.27 -5.14
CA THR A 90 16.59 -11.70 -6.43
C THR A 90 17.84 -10.83 -6.27
N PRO A 91 18.63 -10.63 -7.34
CA PRO A 91 19.81 -9.75 -7.31
C PRO A 91 19.46 -8.27 -7.00
N GLN A 92 18.23 -7.84 -7.27
CA GLN A 92 17.77 -6.47 -7.09
C GLN A 92 16.42 -6.42 -6.36
N PRO A 93 16.40 -6.65 -5.03
CA PRO A 93 15.17 -6.84 -4.27
C PRO A 93 14.20 -5.67 -4.37
N ILE A 94 14.71 -4.45 -4.24
CA ILE A 94 13.88 -3.23 -4.25
C ILE A 94 13.22 -3.04 -5.62
N TRP A 95 13.99 -3.23 -6.69
CA TRP A 95 13.46 -3.14 -8.05
C TRP A 95 12.39 -4.20 -8.33
N THR A 96 12.63 -5.43 -7.86
CA THR A 96 11.66 -6.53 -7.95
C THR A 96 10.37 -6.19 -7.20
N LEU A 97 10.45 -5.61 -6.00
CA LEU A 97 9.28 -5.18 -5.24
C LEU A 97 8.48 -4.11 -5.99
N HIS A 98 9.14 -3.10 -6.55
CA HIS A 98 8.46 -2.08 -7.35
C HIS A 98 7.80 -2.68 -8.59
N LEU A 99 8.46 -3.60 -9.28
CA LEU A 99 7.87 -4.28 -10.45
C LEU A 99 6.63 -5.07 -10.05
N VAL A 100 6.71 -5.88 -8.99
CA VAL A 100 5.57 -6.67 -8.47
C VAL A 100 4.44 -5.74 -8.04
N PHE A 101 4.75 -4.61 -7.42
CA PHE A 101 3.77 -3.60 -7.05
C PHE A 101 3.01 -3.06 -8.26
N GLY A 102 3.72 -2.62 -9.30
CA GLY A 102 3.10 -2.12 -10.54
C GLY A 102 2.26 -3.19 -11.25
N LEU A 103 2.76 -4.44 -11.28
CA LEU A 103 2.01 -5.56 -11.86
C LEU A 103 0.74 -5.88 -11.08
N THR A 104 0.76 -5.80 -9.74
CA THR A 104 -0.46 -6.00 -8.93
C THR A 104 -1.47 -4.88 -9.15
N TRP A 105 -1.02 -3.65 -9.29
CA TRP A 105 -1.91 -2.51 -9.58
C TRP A 105 -2.54 -2.63 -10.97
N LEU A 106 -1.73 -2.91 -12.00
CA LEU A 106 -2.22 -3.19 -13.35
C LEU A 106 -3.21 -4.36 -13.34
N GLY A 107 -2.87 -5.43 -12.60
CA GLY A 107 -3.73 -6.61 -12.43
C GLY A 107 -5.09 -6.26 -11.84
N GLN A 108 -5.16 -5.38 -10.83
CA GLN A 108 -6.43 -4.89 -10.26
C GLN A 108 -7.28 -4.18 -11.31
N ALA A 109 -6.68 -3.30 -12.10
CA ALA A 109 -7.40 -2.57 -13.14
C ALA A 109 -7.93 -3.53 -14.23
N LEU A 110 -7.11 -4.47 -14.66
CA LEU A 110 -7.53 -5.48 -15.64
C LEU A 110 -8.64 -6.39 -15.07
N ALA A 111 -8.55 -6.77 -13.78
CA ALA A 111 -9.58 -7.55 -13.10
C ALA A 111 -10.90 -6.76 -12.99
N ALA A 112 -10.84 -5.46 -12.68
CA ALA A 112 -12.02 -4.58 -12.70
C ALA A 112 -12.67 -4.54 -14.09
N GLY A 113 -11.88 -4.37 -15.14
CA GLY A 113 -12.38 -4.44 -16.52
C GLY A 113 -12.96 -5.81 -16.88
N TRP A 114 -12.39 -6.90 -16.36
CA TRP A 114 -12.92 -8.24 -16.55
C TRP A 114 -14.27 -8.45 -15.84
N ILE A 115 -14.40 -7.98 -14.59
CA ILE A 115 -15.67 -7.98 -13.83
C ILE A 115 -16.73 -7.17 -14.58
N ALA A 116 -16.38 -5.95 -15.05
CA ALA A 116 -17.28 -5.12 -15.85
C ALA A 116 -17.78 -5.87 -17.11
N ARG A 117 -16.86 -6.54 -17.84
CA ARG A 117 -17.23 -7.36 -19.02
C ARG A 117 -18.17 -8.51 -18.67
N LEU A 118 -17.98 -9.16 -17.52
CA LEU A 118 -18.84 -10.28 -17.11
C LEU A 118 -20.22 -9.81 -16.69
N LEU A 119 -20.32 -8.66 -16.05
CA LEU A 119 -21.58 -8.09 -15.59
C LEU A 119 -22.35 -7.42 -16.72
N VAL A 120 -21.72 -6.59 -17.53
CA VAL A 120 -22.31 -5.83 -18.63
C VAL A 120 -21.63 -6.12 -19.97
N PRO A 121 -21.81 -7.34 -20.54
CA PRO A 121 -21.00 -7.84 -21.65
C PRO A 121 -21.05 -6.97 -22.92
N GLY A 122 -22.19 -6.32 -23.22
CA GLY A 122 -22.39 -5.46 -24.39
C GLY A 122 -21.75 -4.07 -24.24
N GLN A 123 -21.24 -3.68 -23.06
CA GLN A 123 -20.75 -2.34 -22.78
C GLN A 123 -19.21 -2.25 -22.80
N GLN A 124 -18.61 -2.26 -23.98
CA GLN A 124 -17.14 -2.14 -24.12
C GLN A 124 -16.58 -0.85 -23.50
N LEU A 125 -17.30 0.26 -23.61
CA LEU A 125 -16.91 1.54 -22.99
C LEU A 125 -16.84 1.42 -21.46
N THR A 126 -17.80 0.78 -20.81
CA THR A 126 -17.80 0.56 -19.36
C THR A 126 -16.57 -0.22 -18.91
N ARG A 127 -16.20 -1.29 -19.64
CA ARG A 127 -14.96 -2.04 -19.38
C ARG A 127 -13.73 -1.16 -19.46
N PHE A 128 -13.63 -0.37 -20.53
CA PHE A 128 -12.51 0.53 -20.77
C PHE A 128 -12.38 1.59 -19.67
N LEU A 129 -13.50 2.25 -19.31
CA LEU A 129 -13.55 3.24 -18.24
C LEU A 129 -13.17 2.62 -16.88
N ALA A 130 -13.64 1.40 -16.58
CA ALA A 130 -13.30 0.70 -15.33
C ALA A 130 -11.78 0.51 -15.18
N ILE A 131 -11.09 0.15 -16.25
CA ILE A 131 -9.63 -0.01 -16.24
C ILE A 131 -8.94 1.34 -16.02
N CYS A 132 -9.27 2.37 -16.82
CA CYS A 132 -8.66 3.68 -16.73
C CYS A 132 -8.87 4.32 -15.34
N LEU A 133 -10.10 4.28 -14.84
CA LEU A 133 -10.43 4.84 -13.52
C LEU A 133 -9.73 4.10 -12.38
N THR A 134 -9.64 2.77 -12.43
CA THR A 134 -8.92 2.00 -11.41
C THR A 134 -7.42 2.28 -11.43
N LEU A 135 -6.80 2.46 -12.60
CA LEU A 135 -5.40 2.83 -12.72
C LEU A 135 -5.11 4.21 -12.15
N THR A 136 -6.03 5.15 -12.33
CA THR A 136 -5.82 6.55 -11.95
C THR A 136 -6.47 6.92 -10.60
N ALA A 137 -7.19 6.01 -9.96
CA ALA A 137 -7.74 6.25 -8.63
C ALA A 137 -6.62 6.33 -7.58
N THR A 138 -6.24 7.54 -7.25
CA THR A 138 -5.17 7.84 -6.28
C THR A 138 -5.74 8.31 -4.94
N SER A 139 -6.89 7.77 -4.54
CA SER A 139 -7.52 8.07 -3.25
C SER A 139 -6.68 7.63 -2.05
N ASP A 140 -5.75 6.71 -2.25
CA ASP A 140 -4.81 6.26 -1.24
C ASP A 140 -3.51 7.06 -1.32
N TYR A 141 -3.18 7.77 -0.25
CA TYR A 141 -2.00 8.63 -0.20
C TYR A 141 -0.68 7.85 -0.19
N LEU A 142 -0.68 6.65 0.37
CA LEU A 142 0.48 5.76 0.42
C LEU A 142 0.56 4.78 -0.75
N THR A 143 -0.18 5.03 -1.82
CA THR A 143 -0.25 4.15 -2.99
C THR A 143 1.10 3.91 -3.68
N GLY A 144 2.18 4.48 -3.32
CA GLY A 144 3.51 4.14 -3.87
C GLY A 144 4.43 3.50 -2.87
N ASN A 145 3.98 3.41 -1.64
CA ASN A 145 4.72 2.76 -0.58
C ASN A 145 4.66 1.24 -0.76
N LEU A 146 5.79 0.56 -0.73
CA LEU A 146 5.86 -0.89 -0.90
C LEU A 146 5.13 -1.66 0.21
N THR A 147 4.95 -1.08 1.40
CA THR A 147 4.08 -1.66 2.43
C THR A 147 2.65 -1.84 1.96
N SER A 148 2.19 -1.02 1.02
CA SER A 148 0.88 -1.17 0.39
C SER A 148 0.81 -2.36 -0.58
N LEU A 149 1.92 -3.06 -0.85
CA LEU A 149 1.95 -4.24 -1.73
C LEU A 149 1.03 -5.34 -1.23
N GLY A 150 1.03 -5.62 0.09
CA GLY A 150 0.10 -6.60 0.68
C GLY A 150 -1.36 -6.21 0.47
N TYR A 151 -1.70 -4.93 0.62
CA TYR A 151 -3.04 -4.40 0.36
C TYR A 151 -3.43 -4.54 -1.12
N ASN A 152 -2.52 -4.18 -2.03
CA ASN A 152 -2.74 -4.31 -3.46
C ASN A 152 -2.90 -5.78 -3.89
N LEU A 153 -2.10 -6.69 -3.31
CA LEU A 153 -2.20 -8.11 -3.59
C LEU A 153 -3.53 -8.69 -3.08
N ALA A 154 -3.93 -8.36 -1.85
CA ALA A 154 -5.20 -8.79 -1.28
C ALA A 154 -6.39 -8.30 -2.12
N ALA A 155 -6.38 -7.03 -2.54
CA ALA A 155 -7.39 -6.46 -3.40
C ALA A 155 -7.44 -7.15 -4.78
N LEU A 156 -6.29 -7.39 -5.41
CA LEU A 156 -6.22 -8.14 -6.67
C LEU A 156 -6.82 -9.53 -6.53
N MET A 157 -6.44 -10.27 -5.49
CA MET A 157 -6.93 -11.62 -5.27
C MET A 157 -8.44 -11.64 -5.01
N LEU A 158 -8.98 -10.67 -4.26
CA LEU A 158 -10.43 -10.55 -4.08
C LEU A 158 -11.15 -10.27 -5.41
N LEU A 159 -10.63 -9.37 -6.24
CA LEU A 159 -11.22 -9.09 -7.56
C LEU A 159 -11.18 -10.32 -8.46
N LEU A 160 -10.08 -11.08 -8.44
CA LEU A 160 -9.99 -12.35 -9.17
C LEU A 160 -11.00 -13.36 -8.64
N ALA A 161 -11.21 -13.47 -7.33
CA ALA A 161 -12.21 -14.34 -6.75
C ALA A 161 -13.63 -14.00 -7.22
N VAL A 162 -13.98 -12.71 -7.23
CA VAL A 162 -15.27 -12.22 -7.76
C VAL A 162 -15.40 -12.54 -9.25
N GLY A 163 -14.38 -12.24 -10.04
CA GLY A 163 -14.35 -12.53 -11.47
C GLY A 163 -14.48 -14.03 -11.78
N CYS A 164 -13.77 -14.90 -11.06
CA CYS A 164 -13.87 -16.35 -11.18
C CYS A 164 -15.26 -16.86 -10.81
N SER A 165 -15.86 -16.35 -9.72
CA SER A 165 -17.22 -16.69 -9.31
C SER A 165 -18.26 -16.33 -10.37
N LEU A 166 -18.18 -15.12 -10.93
CA LEU A 166 -19.02 -14.68 -12.05
C LEU A 166 -18.79 -15.54 -13.30
N ARG A 167 -17.55 -15.89 -13.60
CA ARG A 167 -17.21 -16.72 -14.77
C ARG A 167 -17.76 -18.13 -14.64
N TYR A 168 -17.78 -18.68 -13.42
CA TYR A 168 -18.42 -19.96 -13.15
C TYR A 168 -19.92 -19.93 -13.48
N LEU A 169 -20.64 -18.87 -13.10
CA LEU A 169 -22.07 -18.75 -13.41
C LEU A 169 -22.35 -18.78 -14.92
N VAL A 170 -21.44 -18.18 -15.72
CA VAL A 170 -21.58 -18.14 -17.17
C VAL A 170 -21.17 -19.47 -17.82
N GLY A 171 -20.08 -20.07 -17.39
CA GLY A 171 -19.45 -21.20 -18.08
C GLY A 171 -19.60 -22.57 -17.40
N GLY A 172 -20.03 -22.63 -16.12
CA GLY A 172 -20.31 -23.86 -15.38
C GLY A 172 -19.09 -24.74 -15.04
N ARG A 173 -17.85 -24.33 -15.38
CA ARG A 173 -16.64 -25.14 -15.15
C ARG A 173 -16.18 -25.05 -13.69
N ALA A 174 -16.12 -26.19 -12.99
CA ALA A 174 -15.74 -26.26 -11.57
C ALA A 174 -14.36 -25.65 -11.25
N GLY A 175 -13.41 -25.68 -12.18
CA GLY A 175 -12.10 -25.05 -12.01
C GLY A 175 -12.16 -23.55 -11.65
N TRP A 176 -13.22 -22.84 -12.09
CA TRP A 176 -13.40 -21.44 -11.70
C TRP A 176 -13.77 -21.28 -10.22
N ILE A 177 -14.50 -22.23 -9.62
CA ILE A 177 -14.77 -22.22 -8.17
C ILE A 177 -13.47 -22.46 -7.41
N ALA A 178 -12.67 -23.44 -7.82
CA ALA A 178 -11.39 -23.73 -7.17
C ALA A 178 -10.47 -22.51 -7.21
N LEU A 179 -10.38 -21.82 -8.36
CA LEU A 179 -9.62 -20.58 -8.49
C LEU A 179 -10.19 -19.45 -7.62
N ALA A 180 -11.53 -19.34 -7.51
CA ALA A 180 -12.15 -18.34 -6.63
C ALA A 180 -11.81 -18.60 -5.16
N CYS A 181 -11.90 -19.86 -4.70
CA CYS A 181 -11.53 -20.26 -3.34
C CYS A 181 -10.04 -19.99 -3.06
N ALA A 182 -9.15 -20.38 -3.97
CA ALA A 182 -7.73 -20.11 -3.84
C ALA A 182 -7.44 -18.61 -3.75
N ALA A 183 -8.06 -17.80 -4.60
CA ALA A 183 -7.89 -16.35 -4.61
C ALA A 183 -8.42 -15.71 -3.32
N VAL A 184 -9.58 -16.12 -2.80
CA VAL A 184 -10.10 -15.65 -1.49
C VAL A 184 -9.14 -16.03 -0.37
N ALA A 185 -8.67 -17.29 -0.34
CA ALA A 185 -7.72 -17.73 0.67
C ALA A 185 -6.46 -16.86 0.65
N VAL A 186 -5.83 -16.68 -0.52
CA VAL A 186 -4.65 -15.80 -0.64
C VAL A 186 -4.96 -14.37 -0.22
N SER A 187 -6.12 -13.81 -0.61
CA SER A 187 -6.52 -12.46 -0.23
C SER A 187 -6.54 -12.29 1.30
N ILE A 188 -7.25 -13.17 2.01
CA ILE A 188 -7.46 -13.07 3.46
C ILE A 188 -6.19 -13.39 4.24
N TRP A 189 -5.44 -14.42 3.83
CA TRP A 189 -4.17 -14.75 4.46
C TRP A 189 -3.05 -13.72 4.15
N THR A 190 -3.28 -12.84 3.16
CA THR A 190 -2.43 -11.66 2.94
C THR A 190 -2.88 -10.51 3.82
N LEU A 191 -4.19 -10.22 3.83
CA LEU A 191 -4.76 -9.12 4.61
C LEU A 191 -6.26 -9.30 4.82
N ASP A 192 -6.68 -9.18 6.06
CA ASP A 192 -8.05 -9.32 6.57
C ASP A 192 -9.05 -8.27 6.05
N ILE A 193 -8.57 -7.17 5.48
CA ILE A 193 -9.41 -6.06 4.96
C ILE A 193 -10.38 -6.45 3.85
N ALA A 194 -10.16 -7.60 3.21
CA ALA A 194 -11.06 -8.10 2.17
C ALA A 194 -12.40 -8.60 2.73
N ILE A 195 -12.46 -8.97 4.01
CA ILE A 195 -13.64 -9.59 4.65
C ILE A 195 -14.91 -8.73 4.51
N PRO A 196 -14.91 -7.41 4.77
CA PRO A 196 -16.12 -6.58 4.67
C PRO A 196 -16.76 -6.52 3.28
N ALA A 197 -16.00 -6.79 2.22
CA ALA A 197 -16.53 -6.76 0.85
C ALA A 197 -17.22 -8.08 0.44
N LEU A 198 -16.92 -9.19 1.10
CA LEU A 198 -17.43 -10.52 0.75
C LEU A 198 -18.96 -10.66 0.81
N PRO A 199 -19.69 -10.05 1.77
CA PRO A 199 -21.16 -10.11 1.81
C PRO A 199 -21.86 -9.54 0.58
N PHE A 200 -21.19 -8.75 -0.23
CA PHE A 200 -21.74 -8.19 -1.48
C PHE A 200 -21.57 -9.12 -2.69
N VAL A 201 -20.70 -10.12 -2.60
CA VAL A 201 -20.49 -11.09 -3.69
C VAL A 201 -21.82 -11.77 -4.09
N PRO A 202 -22.66 -12.26 -3.16
CA PRO A 202 -23.98 -12.80 -3.48
C PRO A 202 -24.85 -11.86 -4.31
N LEU A 203 -24.84 -10.55 -3.99
CA LEU A 203 -25.64 -9.57 -4.72
C LEU A 203 -25.18 -9.42 -6.17
N LEU A 204 -23.87 -9.43 -6.43
CA LEU A 204 -23.33 -9.41 -7.78
C LEU A 204 -23.67 -10.68 -8.57
N LEU A 205 -23.64 -11.84 -7.90
CA LEU A 205 -24.01 -13.13 -8.52
C LEU A 205 -25.51 -13.16 -8.86
N LEU A 206 -26.37 -12.69 -7.95
CA LEU A 206 -27.82 -12.57 -8.16
C LEU A 206 -28.14 -11.56 -9.25
N TRP A 207 -27.46 -10.40 -9.25
CA TRP A 207 -27.65 -9.40 -10.30
C TRP A 207 -27.34 -9.98 -11.69
N ARG A 208 -26.26 -10.78 -11.82
CA ARG A 208 -25.82 -11.34 -13.10
C ARG A 208 -26.76 -12.42 -13.63
N SER A 209 -27.19 -13.33 -12.78
CA SER A 209 -27.87 -14.56 -13.20
C SER A 209 -29.34 -14.69 -12.76
N GLY A 210 -29.81 -13.75 -11.91
CA GLY A 210 -31.12 -13.83 -11.29
C GLY A 210 -31.28 -15.06 -10.39
N LEU A 211 -32.49 -15.29 -9.91
CA LEU A 211 -32.82 -16.44 -9.05
C LEU A 211 -32.79 -17.78 -9.80
N GLN A 212 -32.79 -17.78 -11.13
CA GLN A 212 -32.78 -19.02 -11.91
C GLN A 212 -31.52 -19.86 -11.70
N ALA A 213 -30.38 -19.22 -11.37
CA ALA A 213 -29.12 -19.90 -11.11
C ALA A 213 -28.84 -20.13 -9.61
N TRP A 214 -29.86 -20.12 -8.74
CA TRP A 214 -29.71 -20.18 -7.29
C TRP A 214 -28.84 -21.36 -6.80
N ARG A 215 -28.96 -22.55 -7.42
CA ARG A 215 -28.13 -23.73 -7.09
C ARG A 215 -26.63 -23.45 -7.32
N ARG A 216 -26.29 -22.80 -8.45
CA ARG A 216 -24.89 -22.41 -8.75
C ARG A 216 -24.40 -21.34 -7.80
N ILE A 217 -25.24 -20.38 -7.45
CA ILE A 217 -24.93 -19.33 -6.49
C ILE A 217 -24.66 -19.96 -5.12
N LEU A 218 -25.55 -20.85 -4.64
CA LEU A 218 -25.32 -21.54 -3.37
C LEU A 218 -24.03 -22.36 -3.37
N LEU A 219 -23.72 -23.06 -4.46
CA LEU A 219 -22.48 -23.82 -4.56
C LEU A 219 -21.24 -22.90 -4.42
N VAL A 220 -21.24 -21.75 -5.11
CA VAL A 220 -20.14 -20.75 -4.97
C VAL A 220 -20.07 -20.25 -3.54
N LEU A 221 -21.19 -19.84 -2.94
CA LEU A 221 -21.23 -19.30 -1.58
C LEU A 221 -20.80 -20.32 -0.53
N SER A 222 -21.23 -21.59 -0.69
CA SER A 222 -20.80 -22.69 0.18
C SER A 222 -19.30 -22.94 0.07
N ALA A 223 -18.76 -22.96 -1.15
CA ALA A 223 -17.33 -23.15 -1.37
C ALA A 223 -16.50 -22.01 -0.77
N LEU A 224 -16.91 -20.74 -0.99
CA LEU A 224 -16.26 -19.58 -0.38
C LEU A 224 -16.43 -19.60 1.14
N GLY A 225 -17.60 -19.91 1.67
CA GLY A 225 -17.88 -20.03 3.10
C GLY A 225 -16.99 -21.09 3.78
N LEU A 226 -16.84 -22.26 3.17
CA LEU A 226 -15.94 -23.31 3.66
C LEU A 226 -14.46 -22.85 3.64
N THR A 227 -14.07 -22.08 2.63
CA THR A 227 -12.71 -21.50 2.56
C THR A 227 -12.46 -20.49 3.68
N LEU A 228 -13.50 -19.74 4.08
CA LEU A 228 -13.44 -18.73 5.13
C LEU A 228 -13.61 -19.30 6.54
N ALA A 229 -14.30 -20.42 6.69
CA ALA A 229 -14.62 -20.99 8.00
C ALA A 229 -13.41 -21.11 8.96
N PRO A 230 -12.20 -21.53 8.52
CA PRO A 230 -11.05 -21.62 9.40
C PRO A 230 -10.53 -20.24 9.89
N THR A 231 -10.85 -19.15 9.20
CA THR A 231 -10.37 -17.82 9.59
C THR A 231 -11.24 -17.17 10.67
N ILE A 232 -12.51 -17.56 10.79
CA ILE A 232 -13.46 -16.99 11.74
C ILE A 232 -12.99 -17.12 13.20
N PRO A 233 -12.62 -18.31 13.70
CA PRO A 233 -12.17 -18.43 15.09
C PRO A 233 -10.84 -17.73 15.35
N ILE A 234 -9.98 -17.60 14.34
CA ILE A 234 -8.72 -16.87 14.44
C ILE A 234 -8.98 -15.38 14.64
N GLU A 235 -9.83 -14.82 13.77
CA GLU A 235 -10.18 -13.40 13.82
C GLU A 235 -10.99 -13.07 15.07
N TRP A 236 -11.91 -13.94 15.46
CA TRP A 236 -12.67 -13.79 16.70
C TRP A 236 -11.76 -13.69 17.92
N ARG A 237 -10.78 -14.59 18.07
CA ARG A 237 -9.81 -14.55 19.18
C ARG A 237 -8.99 -13.27 19.14
N PHE A 238 -8.51 -12.86 17.97
CA PHE A 238 -7.73 -11.64 17.81
C PHE A 238 -8.51 -10.38 18.23
N LEU A 239 -9.77 -10.28 17.85
CA LEU A 239 -10.61 -9.12 18.19
C LEU A 239 -11.00 -9.07 19.67
N HIS A 240 -10.98 -10.20 20.37
CA HIS A 240 -11.33 -10.30 21.80
C HIS A 240 -10.11 -10.41 22.73
N ASP A 241 -8.90 -10.41 22.17
CA ASP A 241 -7.68 -10.39 22.97
C ASP A 241 -7.44 -8.98 23.53
N ALA A 242 -7.74 -8.82 24.82
CA ALA A 242 -7.59 -7.54 25.54
C ALA A 242 -6.13 -7.05 25.64
N SER A 243 -5.15 -7.93 25.43
CA SER A 243 -3.71 -7.60 25.45
C SER A 243 -3.13 -7.42 24.05
N GLY A 244 -3.91 -7.74 23.00
CA GLY A 244 -3.46 -7.75 21.63
C GLY A 244 -3.50 -6.38 20.96
N TYR A 245 -2.91 -6.32 19.76
CA TYR A 245 -2.92 -5.13 18.92
C TYR A 245 -4.32 -4.56 18.67
N ALA A 246 -5.34 -5.41 18.57
CA ALA A 246 -6.72 -4.97 18.36
C ALA A 246 -7.24 -4.13 19.54
N ALA A 247 -6.90 -4.49 20.77
CA ALA A 247 -7.31 -3.76 21.97
C ALA A 247 -6.70 -2.35 22.04
N VAL A 248 -5.45 -2.20 21.57
CA VAL A 248 -4.74 -0.91 21.53
C VAL A 248 -5.17 -0.08 20.31
N ALA A 249 -5.37 -0.73 19.17
CA ALA A 249 -5.66 -0.04 17.92
C ALA A 249 -7.15 0.32 17.74
N MET A 250 -8.06 -0.43 18.37
CA MET A 250 -9.51 -0.22 18.25
C MET A 250 -10.07 0.59 19.41
N GLN A 251 -10.65 1.73 19.11
CA GLN A 251 -11.40 2.50 20.11
C GLN A 251 -12.85 2.01 20.22
N PRO A 252 -13.37 1.90 21.45
CA PRO A 252 -14.81 1.72 21.65
C PRO A 252 -15.54 2.95 21.10
N MET A 253 -16.29 2.78 20.04
CA MET A 253 -17.06 3.85 19.38
C MET A 253 -18.54 3.52 19.36
N ARG A 254 -19.36 4.57 19.48
CA ARG A 254 -20.80 4.46 19.21
C ARG A 254 -21.02 4.07 17.74
N LEU A 255 -22.02 3.22 17.50
CA LEU A 255 -22.34 2.75 16.15
C LEU A 255 -22.52 3.90 15.14
N ALA A 256 -23.22 4.97 15.55
CA ALA A 256 -23.42 6.17 14.72
C ALA A 256 -22.09 6.81 14.28
N THR A 257 -21.12 6.94 15.20
CA THR A 257 -19.79 7.48 14.90
C THR A 257 -19.03 6.57 13.93
N ARG A 258 -19.11 5.25 14.13
CA ARG A 258 -18.50 4.26 13.24
C ARG A 258 -19.11 4.32 11.83
N LEU A 259 -20.42 4.40 11.73
CA LEU A 259 -21.12 4.54 10.45
C LEU A 259 -20.78 5.85 9.75
N HIS A 260 -20.73 6.95 10.48
CA HIS A 260 -20.33 8.26 9.93
C HIS A 260 -18.89 8.22 9.39
N ARG A 261 -17.94 7.68 10.15
CA ARG A 261 -16.55 7.50 9.68
C ARG A 261 -16.46 6.59 8.45
N THR A 262 -17.18 5.45 8.44
CA THR A 262 -17.23 4.56 7.28
C THR A 262 -17.73 5.29 6.04
N ALA A 263 -18.80 6.06 6.17
CA ALA A 263 -19.37 6.86 5.08
C ALA A 263 -18.39 7.95 4.61
N SER A 264 -17.75 8.66 5.55
CA SER A 264 -16.75 9.69 5.23
C SER A 264 -15.57 9.12 4.45
N LEU A 265 -14.98 8.01 4.93
CA LEU A 265 -13.90 7.30 4.24
C LEU A 265 -14.33 6.82 2.84
N GLY A 266 -15.53 6.25 2.75
CA GLY A 266 -16.07 5.77 1.47
C GLY A 266 -16.31 6.92 0.48
N TYR A 267 -16.84 8.06 0.95
CA TYR A 267 -17.05 9.24 0.13
C TYR A 267 -15.78 9.74 -0.54
N GLU A 268 -14.63 9.64 0.12
CA GLU A 268 -13.35 10.09 -0.43
C GLU A 268 -13.00 9.40 -1.75
N ASN A 269 -13.46 8.17 -1.97
CA ASN A 269 -13.25 7.48 -3.25
C ASN A 269 -14.03 8.08 -4.42
N PHE A 270 -15.08 8.85 -4.14
CA PHE A 270 -15.89 9.57 -5.13
C PHE A 270 -15.54 11.06 -5.22
N ALA A 271 -14.56 11.52 -4.46
CA ALA A 271 -14.15 12.90 -4.38
C ALA A 271 -12.72 13.11 -4.89
N PRO A 272 -12.47 12.99 -6.22
CA PRO A 272 -11.12 13.00 -6.79
C PRO A 272 -10.35 14.32 -6.53
N TRP A 273 -11.05 15.43 -6.27
CA TRP A 273 -10.43 16.68 -5.82
C TRP A 273 -9.74 16.54 -4.46
N ARG A 274 -10.25 15.68 -3.57
CA ARG A 274 -9.58 15.40 -2.31
C ARG A 274 -8.29 14.62 -2.49
N TRP A 275 -8.24 13.72 -3.47
CA TRP A 275 -7.01 12.97 -3.78
C TRP A 275 -5.88 13.90 -4.22
N ALA A 276 -6.23 14.92 -4.98
CA ALA A 276 -5.28 15.86 -5.54
C ALA A 276 -4.84 16.93 -4.52
N PHE A 277 -5.77 17.44 -3.69
CA PHE A 277 -5.53 18.61 -2.83
C PHE A 277 -5.44 18.29 -1.34
N ALA A 278 -5.82 17.08 -0.89
CA ALA A 278 -5.66 16.68 0.49
C ALA A 278 -4.24 16.15 0.74
N HIS A 279 -3.55 16.78 1.71
CA HIS A 279 -2.28 16.30 2.21
C HIS A 279 -2.42 15.90 3.68
N PRO A 280 -1.70 14.87 4.15
CA PRO A 280 -1.64 14.56 5.57
C PRO A 280 -1.07 15.74 6.34
N VAL A 281 -1.59 15.95 7.55
CA VAL A 281 -1.19 17.07 8.41
C VAL A 281 0.31 17.03 8.75
N TRP A 282 0.91 15.85 8.77
CA TRP A 282 2.32 15.60 9.13
C TRP A 282 3.29 15.66 7.93
N TYR A 283 2.77 15.84 6.71
CA TYR A 283 3.62 16.13 5.57
C TYR A 283 3.68 17.64 5.37
N PRO A 284 4.88 18.25 5.43
CA PRO A 284 5.04 19.59 4.95
C PRO A 284 4.55 19.60 3.51
N ARG A 285 3.59 20.48 3.19
CA ARG A 285 3.13 20.66 1.81
C ARG A 285 4.33 21.11 0.98
N PRO A 286 4.89 20.28 0.07
CA PRO A 286 5.78 20.83 -0.91
C PRO A 286 4.99 21.86 -1.73
N PRO A 287 5.61 22.95 -2.19
CA PRO A 287 5.01 23.77 -3.22
C PRO A 287 4.63 22.85 -4.37
N ALA A 288 3.42 23.01 -4.93
CA ALA A 288 2.94 22.19 -6.04
C ALA A 288 4.00 22.21 -7.17
N ALA A 289 4.74 21.11 -7.29
CA ALA A 289 5.82 21.01 -8.25
C ALA A 289 5.28 20.79 -9.66
N ILE A 290 4.11 20.14 -9.74
CA ILE A 290 3.44 19.85 -11.00
C ILE A 290 2.40 20.94 -11.28
N PRO A 291 2.51 21.66 -12.39
CA PRO A 291 1.56 22.72 -12.73
C PRO A 291 0.13 22.19 -12.87
N LEU A 292 -0.85 22.94 -12.37
CA LEU A 292 -2.29 22.58 -12.45
C LEU A 292 -2.79 22.38 -13.88
N TRP A 293 -2.18 23.04 -14.88
CA TRP A 293 -2.55 22.81 -16.27
C TRP A 293 -2.32 21.35 -16.73
N ALA A 294 -1.39 20.62 -16.10
CA ALA A 294 -1.16 19.20 -16.39
C ALA A 294 -2.41 18.34 -16.08
N MET A 295 -3.17 18.70 -15.04
CA MET A 295 -4.47 18.08 -14.76
C MET A 295 -5.46 18.33 -15.91
N GLY A 296 -5.57 19.57 -16.37
CA GLY A 296 -6.44 19.94 -17.49
C GLY A 296 -6.07 19.24 -18.78
N LEU A 297 -4.76 19.13 -19.08
CA LEU A 297 -4.25 18.38 -20.23
C LEU A 297 -4.58 16.89 -20.11
N GLY A 298 -4.33 16.28 -18.97
CA GLY A 298 -4.66 14.88 -18.71
C GLY A 298 -6.16 14.61 -18.88
N ALA A 299 -7.01 15.47 -18.35
CA ALA A 299 -8.46 15.37 -18.51
C ALA A 299 -8.89 15.54 -19.98
N ALA A 300 -8.30 16.50 -20.72
CA ALA A 300 -8.61 16.72 -22.13
C ALA A 300 -8.23 15.52 -23.00
N VAL A 301 -7.03 14.97 -22.80
CA VAL A 301 -6.57 13.76 -23.50
C VAL A 301 -7.47 12.57 -23.19
N ALA A 302 -7.82 12.36 -21.90
CA ALA A 302 -8.74 11.31 -21.49
C ALA A 302 -10.13 11.50 -22.12
N ALA A 303 -10.67 12.72 -22.12
CA ALA A 303 -11.97 13.04 -22.73
C ALA A 303 -11.98 12.74 -24.24
N ALA A 304 -10.93 13.16 -24.96
CA ALA A 304 -10.79 12.89 -26.38
C ALA A 304 -10.73 11.36 -26.67
N TRP A 305 -9.94 10.63 -25.88
CA TRP A 305 -9.83 9.19 -26.01
C TRP A 305 -11.13 8.47 -25.67
N PHE A 306 -11.80 8.87 -24.60
CA PHE A 306 -13.11 8.30 -24.22
C PHE A 306 -14.16 8.57 -25.30
N ALA A 307 -14.19 9.80 -25.89
CA ALA A 307 -15.08 10.11 -26.99
C ALA A 307 -14.79 9.26 -28.24
N PHE A 308 -13.51 9.04 -28.56
CA PHE A 308 -13.11 8.15 -29.64
C PHE A 308 -13.58 6.70 -29.40
N ARG A 309 -13.35 6.17 -28.19
CA ARG A 309 -13.79 4.82 -27.82
C ARG A 309 -15.33 4.69 -27.77
N ALA A 310 -16.03 5.71 -27.30
CA ALA A 310 -17.49 5.73 -27.34
C ALA A 310 -18.07 5.69 -28.76
N ARG A 311 -17.37 6.28 -29.74
CA ARG A 311 -17.76 6.19 -31.15
C ARG A 311 -17.53 4.80 -31.71
N GLN A 312 -16.43 4.13 -31.35
CA GLN A 312 -16.13 2.78 -31.81
C GLN A 312 -17.05 1.72 -31.17
N ALA A 313 -17.48 1.97 -29.93
CA ALA A 313 -18.32 1.07 -29.16
C ALA A 313 -19.83 1.20 -29.46
N GLN A 314 -20.20 1.85 -30.56
CA GLN A 314 -21.62 1.96 -30.99
C GLN A 314 -22.12 0.57 -31.41
N ASN A 315 -22.48 -0.24 -30.40
CA ASN A 315 -23.19 -1.50 -30.61
C ASN A 315 -24.69 -1.24 -30.74
N PRO A 316 -25.39 -1.95 -31.61
CA PRO A 316 -26.84 -1.85 -31.77
C PRO A 316 -27.62 -2.42 -30.58
N GLU A 317 -26.95 -3.00 -29.59
CA GLU A 317 -27.63 -3.56 -28.42
C GLU A 317 -28.31 -2.44 -27.61
N PRO A 318 -29.57 -2.62 -27.23
CA PRO A 318 -30.28 -1.64 -26.40
C PRO A 318 -29.59 -1.51 -25.04
N PRO A 319 -29.56 -0.31 -24.46
CA PRO A 319 -28.96 -0.10 -23.15
C PRO A 319 -29.70 -0.93 -22.09
N GLU A 320 -28.95 -1.45 -21.13
CA GLU A 320 -29.53 -2.14 -19.96
C GLU A 320 -30.62 -1.28 -19.29
N PRO A 321 -31.68 -1.91 -18.73
CA PRO A 321 -32.71 -1.18 -18.01
C PRO A 321 -32.16 -0.28 -16.92
N THR A 322 -32.69 0.93 -16.79
CA THR A 322 -32.25 1.95 -15.83
C THR A 322 -32.16 1.39 -14.40
N THR A 323 -33.19 0.67 -13.96
CA THR A 323 -33.25 0.09 -12.62
C THR A 323 -32.12 -0.93 -12.38
N ARG A 324 -31.81 -1.79 -13.34
CA ARG A 324 -30.72 -2.76 -13.24
C ARG A 324 -29.36 -2.06 -13.17
N THR A 325 -29.15 -1.05 -13.99
CA THR A 325 -27.89 -0.30 -14.00
C THR A 325 -27.68 0.48 -12.70
N LEU A 326 -28.72 1.17 -12.21
CA LEU A 326 -28.66 1.89 -10.94
C LEU A 326 -28.44 0.93 -9.76
N LEU A 327 -29.09 -0.25 -9.77
CA LEU A 327 -28.86 -1.27 -8.77
C LEU A 327 -27.41 -1.76 -8.77
N LEU A 328 -26.82 -2.03 -9.95
CA LEU A 328 -25.42 -2.45 -10.06
C LEU A 328 -24.46 -1.37 -9.57
N ALA A 329 -24.67 -0.13 -9.98
CA ALA A 329 -23.88 1.00 -9.51
C ALA A 329 -24.05 1.21 -8.00
N GLY A 330 -25.24 1.01 -7.46
CA GLY A 330 -25.52 1.04 -6.02
C GLY A 330 -24.81 -0.08 -5.26
N ILE A 331 -24.76 -1.30 -5.78
CA ILE A 331 -23.98 -2.41 -5.19
C ILE A 331 -22.50 -2.04 -5.13
N PHE A 332 -21.91 -1.56 -6.23
CA PHE A 332 -20.52 -1.14 -6.25
C PHE A 332 -20.25 0.07 -5.33
N GLY A 333 -21.18 1.03 -5.27
CA GLY A 333 -21.12 2.15 -4.32
C GLY A 333 -21.13 1.67 -2.87
N ALA A 334 -22.02 0.75 -2.53
CA ALA A 334 -22.06 0.15 -1.19
C ALA A 334 -20.78 -0.64 -0.86
N MET A 335 -20.24 -1.40 -1.82
CA MET A 335 -18.95 -2.08 -1.66
C MET A 335 -17.80 -1.07 -1.41
N ALA A 336 -17.78 0.05 -2.12
CA ALA A 336 -16.79 1.10 -1.93
C ALA A 336 -16.91 1.75 -0.53
N LEU A 337 -18.12 1.95 -0.03
CA LEU A 337 -18.36 2.49 1.32
C LEU A 337 -17.94 1.48 2.40
N ILE A 338 -18.41 0.25 2.32
CA ILE A 338 -18.26 -0.75 3.38
C ILE A 338 -16.85 -1.35 3.42
N ALA A 339 -16.11 -1.36 2.30
CA ALA A 339 -14.72 -1.79 2.30
C ALA A 339 -13.85 -1.04 3.33
N ASN A 340 -14.27 0.16 3.74
CA ASN A 340 -13.57 0.96 4.75
C ASN A 340 -14.06 0.71 6.19
N ALA A 341 -15.08 -0.12 6.40
CA ALA A 341 -15.69 -0.31 7.73
C ALA A 341 -14.72 -0.88 8.78
N ALA A 342 -13.78 -1.74 8.35
CA ALA A 342 -12.75 -2.28 9.22
C ALA A 342 -11.87 -1.19 9.83
N TYR A 343 -11.61 -0.11 9.09
CA TYR A 343 -10.76 0.99 9.53
C TYR A 343 -11.49 2.05 10.33
N ALA A 344 -12.80 2.15 10.19
CA ALA A 344 -13.60 3.15 10.90
C ALA A 344 -13.54 3.01 12.43
N GLY A 345 -13.14 1.84 12.93
CA GLY A 345 -12.94 1.56 14.35
C GLY A 345 -11.53 1.85 14.86
N LEU A 346 -10.56 2.15 14.01
CA LEU A 346 -9.19 2.37 14.42
C LEU A 346 -9.01 3.75 15.07
N GLN A 347 -8.14 3.82 16.08
CA GLN A 347 -7.78 5.05 16.78
C GLN A 347 -7.18 6.09 15.83
N MET A 348 -6.36 5.61 14.89
CA MET A 348 -5.72 6.39 13.84
C MET A 348 -6.55 6.43 12.55
N ALA A 349 -7.89 6.49 12.64
CA ALA A 349 -8.76 6.54 11.47
C ALA A 349 -8.56 7.78 10.58
N GLU A 350 -7.82 8.76 11.05
CA GLU A 350 -7.36 9.89 10.23
C GLU A 350 -6.25 9.50 9.24
N ILE A 351 -5.63 8.34 9.44
CA ILE A 351 -4.62 7.79 8.53
C ILE A 351 -5.31 7.07 7.37
N HIS A 352 -5.91 7.84 6.52
CA HIS A 352 -6.74 7.38 5.38
C HIS A 352 -5.95 6.68 4.25
N TYR A 353 -4.67 6.41 4.43
CA TYR A 353 -3.73 6.27 3.32
C TYR A 353 -3.66 4.88 2.71
N ARG A 354 -3.95 3.83 3.50
CA ARG A 354 -3.93 2.43 3.02
C ARG A 354 -5.33 1.86 2.87
N THR A 355 -6.32 2.58 3.35
CA THR A 355 -7.70 2.11 3.51
C THR A 355 -8.46 2.08 2.20
N HIS A 356 -8.06 2.91 1.24
CA HIS A 356 -8.80 3.11 0.01
C HIS A 356 -8.43 2.14 -1.13
N ILE A 357 -7.37 1.33 -0.98
CA ILE A 357 -6.89 0.45 -2.07
C ILE A 357 -7.98 -0.50 -2.55
N LEU A 358 -8.76 -1.08 -1.64
CA LEU A 358 -9.85 -1.98 -2.00
C LEU A 358 -11.09 -1.21 -2.48
N SER A 359 -11.46 -0.14 -1.78
CA SER A 359 -12.67 0.65 -2.04
C SER A 359 -12.61 1.43 -3.35
N ARG A 360 -11.43 1.96 -3.73
CA ARG A 360 -11.24 2.72 -4.97
C ARG A 360 -11.65 1.96 -6.23
N THR A 361 -11.38 0.65 -6.29
CA THR A 361 -11.73 -0.18 -7.44
C THR A 361 -13.25 -0.31 -7.58
N TRP A 362 -13.97 -0.48 -6.46
CA TRP A 362 -15.42 -0.55 -6.46
C TRP A 362 -16.05 0.79 -6.85
N ALA A 363 -15.50 1.91 -6.34
CA ALA A 363 -15.93 3.25 -6.75
C ALA A 363 -15.68 3.48 -8.26
N SER A 364 -14.53 3.07 -8.78
CA SER A 364 -14.21 3.13 -10.22
C SER A 364 -15.21 2.36 -11.07
N LEU A 365 -15.61 1.17 -10.62
CA LEU A 365 -16.63 0.35 -11.29
C LEU A 365 -17.99 1.03 -11.26
N ALA A 366 -18.40 1.63 -10.13
CA ALA A 366 -19.66 2.37 -10.03
C ALA A 366 -19.71 3.54 -11.04
N VAL A 367 -18.67 4.35 -11.07
CA VAL A 367 -18.56 5.49 -12.00
C VAL A 367 -18.53 5.01 -13.46
N ALA A 368 -17.78 3.94 -13.76
CA ALA A 368 -17.69 3.39 -15.10
C ALA A 368 -19.04 2.86 -15.62
N VAL A 369 -19.79 2.16 -14.77
CA VAL A 369 -21.14 1.62 -15.11
C VAL A 369 -22.10 2.77 -15.38
N LEU A 370 -22.15 3.78 -14.51
CA LEU A 370 -23.01 4.94 -14.69
C LEU A 370 -22.65 5.73 -15.95
N ALA A 371 -21.38 6.04 -16.16
CA ALA A 371 -20.92 6.80 -17.32
C ALA A 371 -21.19 6.04 -18.63
N GLY A 372 -20.82 4.75 -18.70
CA GLY A 372 -21.05 3.93 -19.89
C GLY A 372 -22.52 3.81 -20.27
N TRP A 373 -23.38 3.57 -19.27
CA TRP A 373 -24.83 3.52 -19.47
C TRP A 373 -25.41 4.89 -19.89
N SER A 374 -25.01 5.99 -19.24
CA SER A 374 -25.50 7.33 -19.54
C SER A 374 -25.16 7.76 -20.97
N VAL A 375 -23.95 7.41 -21.45
CA VAL A 375 -23.53 7.66 -22.83
C VAL A 375 -24.42 6.92 -23.86
N GLN A 376 -24.82 5.69 -23.54
CA GLN A 376 -25.72 4.92 -24.41
C GLN A 376 -27.17 5.45 -24.35
N LYS A 377 -27.66 5.76 -23.16
CA LYS A 377 -29.04 6.19 -22.93
C LYS A 377 -29.33 7.58 -23.48
N TRP A 378 -28.36 8.50 -23.34
CA TRP A 378 -28.50 9.90 -23.76
C TRP A 378 -27.36 10.34 -24.69
N PRO A 379 -27.36 9.87 -25.95
CA PRO A 379 -26.25 10.12 -26.88
C PRO A 379 -26.03 11.61 -27.20
N ARG A 380 -27.06 12.45 -27.01
CA ARG A 380 -26.97 13.92 -27.17
C ARG A 380 -26.05 14.57 -26.11
N PHE A 381 -25.99 14.00 -24.91
CA PHE A 381 -25.22 14.52 -23.78
C PHE A 381 -23.94 13.72 -23.53
N ARG A 382 -23.55 12.85 -24.47
CA ARG A 382 -22.39 11.94 -24.29
C ARG A 382 -21.12 12.64 -23.88
N ALA A 383 -20.85 13.85 -24.43
CA ALA A 383 -19.66 14.62 -24.08
C ALA A 383 -19.63 15.00 -22.61
N GLY A 384 -20.77 15.44 -22.04
CA GLY A 384 -20.88 15.76 -20.61
C GLY A 384 -20.68 14.52 -19.73
N PHE A 385 -21.27 13.37 -20.11
CA PHE A 385 -21.09 12.13 -19.34
C PHE A 385 -19.67 11.56 -19.42
N LEU A 386 -18.92 11.82 -20.48
CA LEU A 386 -17.52 11.43 -20.59
C LEU A 386 -16.57 12.40 -19.91
N LEU A 387 -16.99 13.65 -19.70
CA LEU A 387 -16.18 14.65 -19.00
C LEU A 387 -15.97 14.24 -17.52
N VAL A 388 -16.96 13.67 -16.86
CA VAL A 388 -16.85 13.23 -15.46
C VAL A 388 -15.70 12.20 -15.29
N PRO A 389 -15.69 11.03 -15.96
CA PRO A 389 -14.58 10.09 -15.83
C PRO A 389 -13.25 10.68 -16.34
N ALA A 390 -13.27 11.59 -17.31
CA ALA A 390 -12.07 12.26 -17.79
C ALA A 390 -11.46 13.18 -16.72
N LEU A 391 -12.28 13.90 -15.96
CA LEU A 391 -11.83 14.71 -14.82
C LEU A 391 -11.27 13.82 -13.70
N PHE A 392 -11.88 12.67 -13.42
CA PHE A 392 -11.31 11.69 -12.48
C PHE A 392 -9.91 11.23 -12.92
N VAL A 393 -9.74 10.91 -14.19
CA VAL A 393 -8.43 10.53 -14.74
C VAL A 393 -7.45 11.69 -14.63
N GLY A 394 -7.83 12.90 -15.03
CA GLY A 394 -6.97 14.08 -14.96
C GLY A 394 -6.49 14.40 -13.54
N LEU A 395 -7.42 14.41 -12.58
CA LEU A 395 -7.13 14.61 -11.15
C LEU A 395 -6.26 13.47 -10.60
N GLY A 396 -6.55 12.22 -10.98
CA GLY A 396 -5.78 11.06 -10.56
C GLY A 396 -4.35 11.08 -11.08
N VAL A 397 -4.14 11.43 -12.34
CA VAL A 397 -2.80 11.58 -12.94
C VAL A 397 -2.04 12.71 -12.26
N TRP A 398 -2.66 13.87 -12.10
CA TRP A 398 -2.02 15.01 -11.44
C TRP A 398 -1.64 14.67 -9.98
N GLY A 399 -2.57 14.12 -9.20
CA GLY A 399 -2.30 13.69 -7.83
C GLY A 399 -1.23 12.58 -7.75
N GLY A 400 -1.18 11.68 -8.73
CA GLY A 400 -0.13 10.67 -8.85
C GLY A 400 1.25 11.29 -9.10
N LEU A 401 1.35 12.26 -10.01
CA LEU A 401 2.60 12.97 -10.31
C LEU A 401 3.08 13.79 -9.10
N GLU A 402 2.19 14.52 -8.42
CA GLU A 402 2.53 15.28 -7.20
C GLU A 402 3.09 14.36 -6.10
N ARG A 403 2.48 13.19 -5.93
CA ARG A 403 2.97 12.21 -4.95
C ARG A 403 4.32 11.63 -5.32
N GLN A 404 4.51 11.32 -6.58
CA GLN A 404 5.81 10.81 -7.05
C GLN A 404 6.91 11.84 -6.81
N ASP A 405 6.65 13.12 -7.06
CA ASP A 405 7.59 14.20 -6.78
C ASP A 405 7.89 14.32 -5.28
N LEU A 406 6.85 14.27 -4.44
CA LEU A 406 7.01 14.25 -2.98
C LEU A 406 7.89 13.08 -2.53
N TRP A 407 7.66 11.89 -3.05
CA TRP A 407 8.44 10.70 -2.67
C TRP A 407 9.88 10.77 -3.13
N VAL A 408 10.12 11.27 -4.32
CA VAL A 408 11.48 11.47 -4.83
C VAL A 408 12.23 12.49 -3.98
N SER A 409 11.62 13.62 -3.65
CA SER A 409 12.24 14.65 -2.82
C SER A 409 12.52 14.16 -1.41
N THR A 410 11.57 13.48 -0.78
CA THR A 410 11.74 12.89 0.55
C THR A 410 12.81 11.78 0.54
N TRP A 411 12.79 10.91 -0.49
CA TRP A 411 13.83 9.89 -0.60
C TRP A 411 15.24 10.47 -0.71
N ARG A 412 15.41 11.56 -1.44
CA ARG A 412 16.70 12.28 -1.51
C ARG A 412 17.14 12.82 -0.14
N LEU A 413 16.21 13.29 0.69
CA LEU A 413 16.49 13.69 2.07
C LEU A 413 16.93 12.47 2.90
N HIS A 414 16.17 11.37 2.84
CA HIS A 414 16.50 10.12 3.50
C HIS A 414 17.86 9.58 3.08
N GLN A 415 18.20 9.62 1.80
CA GLN A 415 19.51 9.18 1.31
C GLN A 415 20.65 10.02 1.93
N ARG A 416 20.52 11.35 2.02
CA ARG A 416 21.52 12.21 2.65
C ARG A 416 21.66 11.88 4.13
N GLU A 417 20.54 11.74 4.84
CA GLU A 417 20.51 11.35 6.24
C GLU A 417 21.26 10.02 6.46
N LEU A 418 20.84 8.96 5.76
CA LEU A 418 21.41 7.63 5.89
C LEU A 418 22.88 7.57 5.45
N LEU A 419 23.25 8.31 4.40
CA LEU A 419 24.63 8.44 3.96
C LEU A 419 25.49 9.10 5.04
N SER A 420 24.96 10.08 5.76
CA SER A 420 25.69 10.72 6.86
C SER A 420 25.94 9.76 8.04
N ILE A 421 25.02 8.82 8.33
CA ILE A 421 25.22 7.75 9.31
C ILE A 421 26.41 6.87 8.91
N VAL A 422 26.40 6.33 7.68
CA VAL A 422 27.48 5.44 7.23
C VAL A 422 28.78 6.17 6.94
N THR A 423 28.76 7.49 6.71
CA THR A 423 29.99 8.30 6.61
C THR A 423 30.59 8.52 7.99
N SER A 424 29.77 8.78 9.00
CA SER A 424 30.20 8.96 10.39
C SER A 424 30.65 7.63 11.04
N ALA A 425 30.04 6.51 10.64
CA ALA A 425 30.35 5.17 11.11
C ALA A 425 30.34 4.16 9.94
N PRO A 426 31.38 4.09 9.11
CA PRO A 426 31.37 3.32 7.86
C PRO A 426 31.14 1.82 8.03
N ALA A 427 31.68 1.24 9.09
CA ALA A 427 31.43 -0.13 9.49
C ALA A 427 31.55 -0.24 11.01
N LEU A 428 30.85 -1.20 11.59
CA LEU A 428 30.76 -1.39 13.03
C LEU A 428 31.22 -2.80 13.41
N THR A 429 31.78 -2.92 14.60
CA THR A 429 32.02 -4.27 15.17
C THR A 429 30.67 -4.91 15.54
N PRO A 430 30.53 -6.24 15.42
CA PRO A 430 29.28 -6.93 15.75
C PRO A 430 28.78 -6.62 17.16
N GLY A 431 27.46 -6.51 17.30
CA GLY A 431 26.81 -6.23 18.58
C GLY A 431 27.01 -4.79 19.08
N THR A 432 27.37 -3.86 18.18
CA THR A 432 27.42 -2.43 18.53
C THR A 432 26.03 -1.86 18.71
N GLY A 433 25.80 -1.14 19.82
CA GLY A 433 24.62 -0.31 20.03
C GLY A 433 24.80 1.06 19.39
N ILE A 434 23.76 1.57 18.73
CA ILE A 434 23.77 2.90 18.11
C ILE A 434 22.62 3.72 18.69
N ILE A 435 22.95 4.87 19.24
CA ILE A 435 21.95 5.86 19.63
C ILE A 435 21.98 7.01 18.64
N LEU A 436 20.86 7.23 17.98
CA LEU A 436 20.61 8.36 17.10
C LEU A 436 19.90 9.45 17.90
N ARG A 437 20.60 10.50 18.26
CA ARG A 437 20.09 11.57 19.12
C ARG A 437 19.74 12.80 18.28
N SER A 438 18.49 13.25 18.36
CA SER A 438 18.06 14.51 17.74
C SER A 438 17.49 15.45 18.80
N GLY A 439 17.50 16.74 18.53
CA GLY A 439 16.72 17.74 19.23
C GLY A 439 15.21 17.50 19.10
N PRO A 440 14.37 18.44 19.54
CA PRO A 440 12.93 18.38 19.28
C PRO A 440 12.71 18.17 17.79
N THR A 441 11.68 17.38 17.46
CA THR A 441 11.45 16.82 16.11
C THR A 441 11.67 17.88 15.04
N PRO A 442 12.67 17.71 14.18
CA PRO A 442 12.86 18.65 13.10
C PRO A 442 11.63 18.63 12.21
N GLU A 443 11.28 19.76 11.59
CA GLU A 443 10.19 19.85 10.61
C GLU A 443 10.38 18.89 9.42
N LEU A 444 11.55 18.28 9.31
CA LEU A 444 11.95 17.33 8.29
C LEU A 444 11.56 15.91 8.71
N TYR A 445 10.86 15.23 7.82
CA TYR A 445 10.53 13.83 7.95
C TYR A 445 11.79 12.97 7.74
N LEU A 446 12.33 12.39 8.81
CA LEU A 446 13.57 11.61 8.76
C LEU A 446 13.30 10.13 8.48
N ALA A 447 14.23 9.47 7.80
CA ALA A 447 14.20 8.02 7.58
C ALA A 447 14.22 7.25 8.90
N THR A 448 14.87 7.82 9.91
CA THR A 448 15.04 7.27 11.25
C THR A 448 14.06 7.87 12.27
N GLU A 449 12.96 8.45 11.83
CA GLU A 449 12.03 9.20 12.69
C GLU A 449 11.47 8.42 13.87
N ALA A 450 11.16 7.15 13.69
CA ALA A 450 10.68 6.26 14.75
C ALA A 450 11.74 5.22 15.13
N ASP A 451 11.72 4.76 16.38
CA ASP A 451 12.69 3.77 16.88
C ASP A 451 12.78 2.52 16.03
N TYR A 452 11.63 1.95 15.66
CA TYR A 452 11.58 0.74 14.84
C TYR A 452 12.10 0.97 13.40
N LEU A 453 11.98 2.20 12.89
CA LEU A 453 12.54 2.60 11.60
C LEU A 453 14.06 2.74 11.71
N ALA A 454 14.54 3.45 12.75
CA ALA A 454 15.97 3.58 13.04
C ALA A 454 16.62 2.20 13.14
N GLN A 455 16.07 1.31 13.97
CA GLN A 455 16.52 -0.06 14.10
C GLN A 455 16.53 -0.82 12.77
N SER A 456 15.48 -0.64 11.95
CA SER A 456 15.35 -1.34 10.68
C SER A 456 16.38 -0.88 9.67
N TRP A 457 16.61 0.44 9.58
CA TRP A 457 17.63 1.00 8.72
C TRP A 457 19.05 0.56 9.13
N LEU A 458 19.36 0.60 10.42
CA LEU A 458 20.69 0.22 10.90
C LEU A 458 21.00 -1.25 10.59
N VAL A 459 20.03 -2.15 10.82
CA VAL A 459 20.18 -3.58 10.43
C VAL A 459 20.39 -3.73 8.92
N LEU A 460 19.67 -2.97 8.10
CA LEU A 460 19.82 -3.03 6.64
C LEU A 460 21.13 -2.44 6.16
N LEU A 461 21.59 -1.32 6.74
CA LEU A 461 22.81 -0.63 6.34
C LEU A 461 24.09 -1.42 6.70
N TYR A 462 24.10 -2.02 7.89
CA TYR A 462 25.30 -2.71 8.38
C TYR A 462 25.27 -4.22 8.15
N ASP A 463 24.17 -4.75 7.66
CA ASP A 463 23.99 -6.17 7.39
C ASP A 463 24.15 -7.05 8.64
N ASP A 464 23.89 -6.51 9.80
CA ASP A 464 24.05 -7.17 11.10
C ASP A 464 22.75 -7.13 11.90
N PRO A 465 22.08 -8.29 12.10
CA PRO A 465 20.85 -8.36 12.92
C PRO A 465 21.08 -8.13 14.41
N ALA A 466 22.34 -8.24 14.88
CA ALA A 466 22.70 -8.01 16.27
C ALA A 466 22.94 -6.53 16.61
N ILE A 467 22.91 -5.62 15.62
CA ILE A 467 22.93 -4.20 15.87
C ILE A 467 21.64 -3.78 16.59
N HIS A 468 21.82 -3.09 17.71
CA HIS A 468 20.73 -2.45 18.42
C HIS A 468 20.76 -0.94 18.15
N GLY A 469 19.66 -0.42 17.59
CA GLY A 469 19.51 1.00 17.30
C GLY A 469 18.34 1.59 18.06
N LEU A 470 18.55 2.74 18.66
CA LEU A 470 17.51 3.53 19.29
C LEU A 470 17.57 4.96 18.76
N ARG A 471 16.42 5.55 18.48
CA ARG A 471 16.32 6.99 18.32
C ARG A 471 15.93 7.65 19.63
N MET A 472 16.76 8.56 20.09
CA MET A 472 16.49 9.38 21.25
C MET A 472 15.93 10.74 20.79
N ALA A 473 14.64 10.95 21.02
CA ALA A 473 13.91 12.17 20.73
C ALA A 473 13.04 12.51 21.95
N PRO A 474 13.44 13.52 22.75
CA PRO A 474 12.77 13.84 24.02
C PRO A 474 11.29 14.19 23.89
N ASP A 475 10.91 14.82 22.79
CA ASP A 475 9.51 15.17 22.45
C ASP A 475 8.63 13.96 22.19
N ARG A 476 9.21 12.79 21.94
CA ARG A 476 8.52 11.53 21.72
C ARG A 476 8.56 10.58 22.92
N GLY A 477 8.98 11.05 24.07
CA GLY A 477 9.05 10.22 25.28
C GLY A 477 10.16 9.16 25.26
N THR A 478 11.04 9.16 24.24
CA THR A 478 12.22 8.30 24.23
C THR A 478 13.34 8.95 25.03
N GLY A 479 14.05 8.18 25.82
CA GLY A 479 15.12 8.72 26.66
C GLY A 479 16.09 7.66 27.09
N CYS A 480 17.21 8.13 27.67
CA CYS A 480 18.24 7.29 28.24
C CYS A 480 18.69 7.85 29.58
N ARG A 481 19.06 6.97 30.49
CA ARG A 481 19.70 7.31 31.77
C ARG A 481 21.07 6.68 31.83
N ALA A 482 22.08 7.49 32.17
CA ALA A 482 23.43 7.01 32.39
C ALA A 482 23.50 6.19 33.69
N THR A 483 24.13 5.02 33.60
CA THR A 483 24.47 4.15 34.74
C THR A 483 25.98 3.89 34.71
N PRO A 484 26.59 3.33 35.78
CA PRO A 484 28.02 2.98 35.75
C PRO A 484 28.40 2.00 34.63
N GLU A 485 27.46 1.16 34.19
CA GLU A 485 27.70 0.06 33.25
C GLU A 485 27.34 0.39 31.81
N GLY A 486 26.57 1.48 31.57
CA GLY A 486 26.08 1.82 30.23
C GLY A 486 24.93 2.82 30.26
N LEU A 487 24.26 2.94 29.14
CA LEU A 487 23.01 3.69 29.04
C LEU A 487 21.82 2.73 29.13
N ASP A 488 20.92 2.97 30.07
CA ASP A 488 19.61 2.34 30.15
C ASP A 488 18.62 3.23 29.40
N CYS A 489 18.12 2.73 28.29
CA CYS A 489 17.28 3.49 27.37
C CYS A 489 15.88 2.87 27.26
N TRP A 490 14.88 3.70 26.98
CA TRP A 490 13.48 3.28 26.81
C TRP A 490 12.88 3.85 25.54
N HIS A 491 12.06 3.03 24.89
CA HIS A 491 11.29 3.39 23.72
C HIS A 491 10.02 4.18 24.08
N GLU A 492 9.53 5.00 23.15
CA GLU A 492 8.30 5.78 23.31
C GLU A 492 7.12 4.95 23.89
N GLN A 493 6.90 3.75 23.35
CA GLN A 493 5.82 2.85 23.80
C GLN A 493 6.01 2.30 25.22
N LYS A 494 7.20 2.42 25.79
CA LYS A 494 7.55 1.91 27.13
C LYS A 494 7.81 3.04 28.13
N ALA A 495 7.66 4.30 27.74
CA ALA A 495 8.02 5.44 28.58
C ALA A 495 7.25 5.44 29.92
N GLU A 496 5.94 5.21 29.87
CA GLU A 496 5.08 5.19 31.06
C GLU A 496 5.43 4.02 31.98
N CYS A 497 5.58 2.80 31.46
CA CYS A 497 5.90 1.65 32.29
C CYS A 497 7.35 1.69 32.80
N PHE A 498 8.27 2.33 32.07
CA PHE A 498 9.64 2.58 32.55
C PHE A 498 9.64 3.57 33.72
N ALA A 499 8.90 4.68 33.60
CA ALA A 499 8.71 5.65 34.68
C ALA A 499 8.09 5.00 35.93
N ALA A 500 7.18 4.04 35.75
CA ALA A 500 6.57 3.26 36.81
C ALA A 500 7.47 2.11 37.36
N GLY A 501 8.65 1.87 36.77
CA GLY A 501 9.55 0.78 37.16
C GLY A 501 9.07 -0.62 36.77
N THR A 502 8.06 -0.74 35.92
CA THR A 502 7.43 -2.02 35.53
C THR A 502 8.00 -2.63 34.24
N CYS A 503 8.81 -1.89 33.47
CA CYS A 503 9.49 -2.37 32.27
C CYS A 503 11.01 -2.34 32.43
N ALA A 504 11.68 -3.32 31.79
CA ALA A 504 13.12 -3.29 31.63
C ALA A 504 13.53 -2.28 30.55
N ALA A 505 14.58 -1.50 30.82
CA ALA A 505 15.24 -0.67 29.82
C ALA A 505 16.11 -1.53 28.90
N ASP A 506 16.31 -1.06 27.68
CA ASP A 506 17.33 -1.63 26.80
C ASP A 506 18.70 -1.08 27.23
N ARG A 507 19.62 -1.96 27.62
CA ARG A 507 20.94 -1.56 28.11
C ARG A 507 21.97 -1.53 27.01
N PHE A 508 22.68 -0.39 26.89
CA PHE A 508 23.77 -0.16 25.95
C PHE A 508 25.08 0.02 26.71
N PRO A 509 25.93 -1.01 26.81
CA PRO A 509 27.24 -0.88 27.47
C PRO A 509 28.11 0.16 26.77
N TYR A 510 28.78 1.02 27.53
CA TYR A 510 29.60 2.12 26.96
C TYR A 510 30.67 1.64 25.98
N GLU A 511 31.28 0.50 26.26
CA GLU A 511 32.30 -0.12 25.41
C GLU A 511 31.74 -0.61 24.05
N LYS A 512 30.41 -0.79 23.94
CA LYS A 512 29.74 -1.24 22.72
C LYS A 512 28.82 -0.19 22.11
N LEU A 513 29.02 1.08 22.50
CA LEU A 513 28.11 2.15 22.15
C LEU A 513 28.73 3.13 21.15
N VAL A 514 27.91 3.55 20.19
CA VAL A 514 28.16 4.67 19.29
C VAL A 514 26.98 5.64 19.38
N ILE A 515 27.25 6.90 19.62
CA ILE A 515 26.23 7.96 19.67
C ILE A 515 26.43 8.87 18.46
N LEU A 516 25.36 9.10 17.71
CA LEU A 516 25.33 10.06 16.62
C LEU A 516 24.34 11.18 16.94
N ASP A 517 24.76 12.43 16.77
CA ASP A 517 23.93 13.63 16.91
C ASP A 517 23.46 14.12 15.56
N PHE A 518 22.20 14.51 15.49
CA PHE A 518 21.64 15.13 14.31
C PHE A 518 21.92 16.63 14.29
N ASP A 519 22.54 17.10 13.23
CA ASP A 519 22.74 18.53 12.96
C ASP A 519 21.55 19.03 12.12
N ASP A 520 20.58 19.66 12.75
CA ASP A 520 19.35 20.15 12.10
C ASP A 520 19.65 21.14 10.95
N ARG A 521 20.73 21.94 11.06
CA ARG A 521 21.11 22.90 10.02
C ARG A 521 21.62 22.24 8.75
N LYS A 522 22.29 21.08 8.91
CA LYS A 522 22.89 20.34 7.78
C LYS A 522 22.06 19.15 7.33
N GLY A 523 21.09 18.72 8.15
CA GLY A 523 20.33 17.51 7.89
C GLY A 523 21.19 16.25 7.92
N THR A 524 22.21 16.18 8.79
CA THR A 524 23.20 15.10 8.81
C THR A 524 23.51 14.62 10.23
N TRP A 525 23.84 13.35 10.35
CA TRP A 525 24.30 12.73 11.58
C TRP A 525 25.81 12.88 11.75
N ARG A 526 26.27 13.12 12.97
CA ARG A 526 27.68 13.25 13.32
C ARG A 526 28.02 12.40 14.53
N LEU A 527 29.20 11.80 14.51
CA LEU A 527 29.72 11.05 15.65
C LEU A 527 29.98 11.97 16.84
N VAL A 528 29.44 11.60 17.99
CA VAL A 528 29.77 12.21 19.28
C VAL A 528 31.05 11.56 19.79
N ALA A 529 32.15 12.29 19.75
CA ALA A 529 33.45 11.77 20.22
C ALA A 529 33.53 11.76 21.75
N ASN A 530 32.98 12.78 22.41
CA ASN A 530 32.96 12.91 23.86
C ASN A 530 31.64 13.49 24.35
N PRO A 531 30.75 12.67 24.93
CA PRO A 531 29.44 13.10 25.44
C PRO A 531 29.52 13.67 26.88
N GLN A 532 30.70 13.98 27.42
CA GLN A 532 30.85 14.53 28.79
C GLN A 532 30.14 15.89 28.90
N GLY A 533 29.36 16.06 29.97
CA GLY A 533 28.63 17.30 30.23
C GLY A 533 27.26 17.39 29.53
N ASP A 534 26.83 16.33 28.88
CA ASP A 534 25.57 16.28 28.13
C ASP A 534 24.35 16.10 29.07
N SER A 535 23.50 17.13 29.15
CA SER A 535 22.32 17.13 29.99
C SER A 535 21.28 16.07 29.60
N LEU A 536 21.23 15.67 28.32
CA LEU A 536 20.28 14.67 27.81
C LEU A 536 20.66 13.24 28.23
N LEU A 537 21.90 13.00 28.61
CA LEU A 537 22.37 11.69 29.06
C LEU A 537 22.43 11.59 30.60
N GLY A 538 21.74 12.46 31.32
CA GLY A 538 21.60 12.38 32.78
C GLY A 538 22.81 12.83 33.60
N GLY A 539 23.73 13.60 33.01
CA GLY A 539 24.53 14.60 33.73
C GLY A 539 25.71 14.18 34.59
N SER A 540 26.06 12.92 34.81
CA SER A 540 27.26 12.59 35.59
C SER A 540 28.46 12.25 34.69
N GLY A 541 29.39 13.18 34.52
CA GLY A 541 30.57 13.02 33.67
C GLY A 541 31.45 11.79 34.00
N ALA A 542 31.34 11.23 35.19
CA ALA A 542 32.06 10.03 35.60
C ALA A 542 31.48 8.72 34.95
N ALA A 543 30.20 8.68 34.70
CA ALA A 543 29.53 7.47 34.15
C ALA A 543 29.92 7.14 32.69
N LEU A 544 30.31 8.16 31.90
CA LEU A 544 30.68 8.02 30.50
C LEU A 544 32.17 7.71 30.26
N ALA A 545 32.93 7.46 31.30
CA ALA A 545 34.39 7.22 31.20
C ALA A 545 34.76 6.01 30.32
N GLY A 546 33.87 5.03 30.22
CA GLY A 546 34.01 3.82 29.37
C GLY A 546 33.68 4.01 27.90
N TYR A 547 33.10 5.13 27.49
CA TYR A 547 32.70 5.38 26.11
C TYR A 547 33.91 5.52 25.16
N ARG A 548 34.03 4.62 24.21
CA ARG A 548 35.15 4.54 23.25
C ARG A 548 34.63 4.24 21.84
N PRO A 549 33.95 5.19 21.17
CA PRO A 549 33.32 4.94 19.86
C PRO A 549 34.35 4.59 18.77
N ALA A 550 35.58 5.15 18.84
CA ALA A 550 36.63 4.90 17.86
C ALA A 550 37.02 3.41 17.77
N GLY A 551 36.94 2.66 18.87
CA GLY A 551 37.22 1.23 18.90
C GLY A 551 36.12 0.37 18.26
N ARG A 552 34.96 0.96 17.99
CA ARG A 552 33.80 0.27 17.37
C ARG A 552 33.62 0.58 15.91
N ILE A 553 34.18 1.69 15.44
CA ILE A 553 34.06 2.16 14.06
C ILE A 553 35.26 1.67 13.27
N LEU A 554 34.98 0.84 12.27
CA LEU A 554 35.99 0.35 11.35
C LEU A 554 36.06 1.28 10.13
N LYS A 555 37.25 1.81 9.85
CA LYS A 555 37.50 2.63 8.65
C LYS A 555 37.54 1.70 7.42
N ARG A 556 36.40 1.53 6.78
CA ARG A 556 36.25 0.73 5.55
C ARG A 556 35.48 1.54 4.50
N PRO A 557 35.74 1.32 3.20
CA PRO A 557 34.90 1.89 2.16
C PRO A 557 33.46 1.33 2.28
N LEU A 558 32.49 2.09 1.78
CA LEU A 558 31.11 1.65 1.73
C LEU A 558 31.00 0.28 1.07
N THR A 559 30.28 -0.64 1.70
CA THR A 559 30.03 -1.95 1.14
C THR A 559 29.21 -1.87 -0.16
N PRO A 560 29.28 -2.87 -1.05
CA PRO A 560 28.42 -2.91 -2.24
C PRO A 560 26.94 -2.72 -1.91
N ARG A 561 26.50 -3.25 -0.77
CA ARG A 561 25.11 -3.12 -0.31
C ARG A 561 24.78 -1.69 0.12
N GLN A 562 25.63 -1.04 0.92
CA GLN A 562 25.45 0.36 1.30
C GLN A 562 25.40 1.25 0.05
N ARG A 563 26.28 1.02 -0.92
CA ARG A 563 26.25 1.71 -2.22
C ARG A 563 24.96 1.45 -2.97
N ALA A 564 24.51 0.19 -3.03
CA ALA A 564 23.27 -0.18 -3.68
C ALA A 564 22.02 0.43 -3.03
N LEU A 565 22.04 0.69 -1.72
CA LEU A 565 20.93 1.32 -1.01
C LEU A 565 20.96 2.86 -1.08
N LEU A 566 22.15 3.48 -1.09
CA LEU A 566 22.30 4.91 -0.83
C LEU A 566 22.78 5.73 -2.04
N LEU A 567 23.44 5.12 -3.01
CA LEU A 567 24.12 5.87 -4.10
C LEU A 567 23.51 5.59 -5.49
N GLN A 568 22.31 5.04 -5.53
CA GLN A 568 21.62 4.77 -6.82
C GLN A 568 20.58 5.81 -7.16
#